data_3db675663262bc2f69425e65119829bd
#
_entry.id   3db675663262bc2f69425e65119829bd
#
_cell.length_a   1.000
_cell.length_b   1.000
_cell.length_c   1.000
_cell.angle_alpha   90.00
_cell.angle_beta   90.00
_cell.angle_gamma   90.00
#
_symmetry.space_group_name_H-M   'P 1'
#
loop_
_entity.id
_entity.type
_entity.pdbx_description
1 polymer ?
#
loop_
_entity_poly.entity_id
_entity_poly.type
_entity_poly.pdbx_seq_one_letter_code
_entity_poly.pdbx_strand_id
1 'polypeptide(L)'
;MAQIIDGKFIAKQIKDQLKEEVSLLKETGTSVCLAVIQVGQDAASSVYVNNKKKACAYIGIDSVSYELKEDTEEEELIKLIEKLNGTESVHGILVQLPLPTHINEDRIIRTISPDKDVDGFHPVSVGRLWLGEKGFISCTPAGIIQLLKHSGIEIEGKECVVVGRSNIVGKPMAALLLRENATVTVAHSRTADLKEVTRRADILIAAVGQPKMITAEYVKEGAVVIDVGMHRDADNHLCGDVDFDDVFSKVSAITPVPGGVGPMTIAMLMSNCVEAARS
;
A
#
# COMPACT_ATOMS: atom_id res chain seq x y z
N MET A 1 -5.00 -7.25 -27.24
CA MET A 1 -4.24 -6.18 -26.58
C MET A 1 -4.50 -6.29 -25.09
N ALA A 2 -3.49 -6.16 -24.27
CA ALA A 2 -3.63 -6.22 -22.82
C ALA A 2 -4.51 -5.07 -22.30
N GLN A 3 -5.30 -5.34 -21.26
CA GLN A 3 -6.05 -4.34 -20.53
C GLN A 3 -5.09 -3.54 -19.64
N ILE A 4 -5.14 -2.21 -19.71
CA ILE A 4 -4.46 -1.35 -18.75
C ILE A 4 -5.33 -1.23 -17.49
N ILE A 5 -4.78 -1.61 -16.35
CA ILE A 5 -5.44 -1.45 -15.05
C ILE A 5 -5.18 -0.03 -14.55
N ASP A 6 -6.14 0.87 -14.75
CA ASP A 6 -6.00 2.29 -14.41
C ASP A 6 -6.27 2.54 -12.92
N GLY A 7 -5.20 2.52 -12.13
CA GLY A 7 -5.28 2.77 -10.69
C GLY A 7 -5.63 4.22 -10.33
N LYS A 8 -5.34 5.20 -11.19
CA LYS A 8 -5.75 6.59 -10.97
C LYS A 8 -7.25 6.73 -11.02
N PHE A 9 -7.87 6.11 -12.04
CA PHE A 9 -9.32 6.12 -12.21
C PHE A 9 -10.03 5.43 -11.04
N ILE A 10 -9.59 4.23 -10.67
CA ILE A 10 -10.19 3.45 -9.58
C ILE A 10 -10.00 4.16 -8.23
N ALA A 11 -8.79 4.68 -7.95
CA ALA A 11 -8.52 5.45 -6.74
C ALA A 11 -9.37 6.72 -6.64
N LYS A 12 -9.69 7.34 -7.78
CA LYS A 12 -10.60 8.50 -7.79
C LYS A 12 -12.00 8.10 -7.40
N GLN A 13 -12.54 7.02 -7.97
CA GLN A 13 -13.89 6.51 -7.62
C GLN A 13 -14.01 6.20 -6.13
N ILE A 14 -13.02 5.50 -5.55
CA ILE A 14 -13.00 5.20 -4.11
C ILE A 14 -12.95 6.48 -3.28
N LYS A 15 -12.13 7.44 -3.65
CA LYS A 15 -12.06 8.73 -2.93
C LYS A 15 -13.34 9.54 -3.05
N ASP A 16 -14.04 9.48 -4.18
CA ASP A 16 -15.34 10.15 -4.35
C ASP A 16 -16.39 9.54 -3.39
N GLN A 17 -16.43 8.21 -3.25
CA GLN A 17 -17.29 7.52 -2.29
C GLN A 17 -16.92 7.89 -0.84
N LEU A 18 -15.64 7.84 -0.49
CA LEU A 18 -15.17 8.21 0.86
C LEU A 18 -15.50 9.67 1.21
N LYS A 19 -15.50 10.57 0.22
CA LYS A 19 -15.88 11.98 0.43
C LYS A 19 -17.33 12.11 0.89
N GLU A 20 -18.24 11.33 0.31
CA GLU A 20 -19.65 11.30 0.74
C GLU A 20 -19.76 10.74 2.16
N GLU A 21 -19.03 9.67 2.47
CA GLU A 21 -19.02 9.07 3.81
C GLU A 21 -18.46 10.00 4.89
N VAL A 22 -17.38 10.73 4.60
CA VAL A 22 -16.80 11.72 5.51
C VAL A 22 -17.78 12.89 5.75
N SER A 23 -18.51 13.32 4.71
CA SER A 23 -19.54 14.34 4.87
C SER A 23 -20.64 13.90 5.84
N LEU A 24 -21.12 12.65 5.71
CA LEU A 24 -22.11 12.09 6.62
C LEU A 24 -21.59 11.95 8.06
N LEU A 25 -20.35 11.50 8.25
CA LEU A 25 -19.72 11.46 9.57
C LEU A 25 -19.66 12.85 10.22
N LYS A 26 -19.32 13.87 9.43
CA LYS A 26 -19.24 15.25 9.91
C LYS A 26 -20.62 15.78 10.34
N GLU A 27 -21.67 15.44 9.62
CA GLU A 27 -23.06 15.79 9.98
C GLU A 27 -23.48 15.16 11.30
N THR A 28 -22.95 13.98 11.65
CA THR A 28 -23.17 13.29 12.93
C THR A 28 -22.20 13.70 14.03
N GLY A 29 -21.34 14.69 13.79
CA GLY A 29 -20.42 15.27 14.78
C GLY A 29 -19.01 14.66 14.79
N THR A 30 -18.67 13.75 13.86
CA THR A 30 -17.35 13.13 13.81
C THR A 30 -16.51 13.74 12.69
N SER A 31 -15.46 14.50 13.05
CA SER A 31 -14.46 14.99 12.10
C SER A 31 -13.28 14.02 12.01
N VAL A 32 -13.18 13.28 10.91
CA VAL A 32 -12.08 12.31 10.71
C VAL A 32 -10.75 13.06 10.69
N CYS A 33 -9.77 12.61 11.48
CA CYS A 33 -8.46 13.26 11.58
C CYS A 33 -7.31 12.24 11.45
N LEU A 34 -6.35 12.56 10.57
CA LEU A 34 -5.11 11.82 10.35
C LEU A 34 -3.90 12.64 10.83
N ALA A 35 -3.14 12.08 11.77
CA ALA A 35 -1.82 12.60 12.14
C ALA A 35 -0.74 11.98 11.23
N VAL A 36 0.02 12.82 10.52
CA VAL A 36 1.12 12.41 9.65
C VAL A 36 2.42 12.89 10.24
N ILE A 37 3.34 11.97 10.54
CA ILE A 37 4.66 12.27 11.10
C ILE A 37 5.72 11.95 10.05
N GLN A 38 6.59 12.92 9.79
CA GLN A 38 7.78 12.75 8.94
C GLN A 38 9.01 13.14 9.73
N VAL A 39 10.05 12.30 9.70
CA VAL A 39 11.37 12.59 10.30
C VAL A 39 12.37 12.78 9.17
N GLY A 40 13.06 13.93 9.19
CA GLY A 40 13.95 14.33 8.10
C GLY A 40 13.23 14.89 6.87
N GLN A 41 14.01 15.21 5.85
CA GLN A 41 13.53 15.86 4.61
C GLN A 41 13.89 15.05 3.36
N ASP A 42 13.65 13.73 3.37
CA ASP A 42 13.78 12.94 2.15
C ASP A 42 12.82 13.42 1.08
N ALA A 43 13.34 13.73 -0.10
CA ALA A 43 12.56 14.32 -1.20
C ALA A 43 11.42 13.40 -1.68
N ALA A 44 11.66 12.08 -1.73
CA ALA A 44 10.64 11.12 -2.14
C ALA A 44 9.52 11.03 -1.09
N SER A 45 9.87 10.93 0.18
CA SER A 45 8.93 10.93 1.32
C SER A 45 8.08 12.20 1.35
N SER A 46 8.67 13.37 1.08
CA SER A 46 7.96 14.65 1.04
C SER A 46 6.89 14.71 -0.07
N VAL A 47 7.17 14.12 -1.24
CA VAL A 47 6.17 14.01 -2.33
C VAL A 47 5.00 13.13 -1.89
N TYR A 48 5.27 11.98 -1.23
CA TYR A 48 4.22 11.10 -0.72
C TYR A 48 3.37 11.76 0.36
N VAL A 49 3.99 12.42 1.34
CA VAL A 49 3.29 13.17 2.39
C VAL A 49 2.39 14.25 1.78
N ASN A 50 2.89 15.02 0.81
CA ASN A 50 2.09 16.03 0.12
C ASN A 50 0.90 15.43 -0.64
N ASN A 51 1.07 14.28 -1.28
CA ASN A 51 -0.04 13.61 -1.97
C ASN A 51 -1.09 13.07 -0.97
N LYS A 52 -0.68 12.59 0.21
CA LYS A 52 -1.58 12.19 1.30
C LYS A 52 -2.36 13.40 1.84
N LYS A 53 -1.67 14.54 2.10
CA LYS A 53 -2.33 15.80 2.52
C LYS A 53 -3.37 16.28 1.49
N LYS A 54 -3.04 16.23 0.20
CA LYS A 54 -4.00 16.58 -0.87
C LYS A 54 -5.20 15.64 -0.90
N ALA A 55 -4.99 14.33 -0.67
CA ALA A 55 -6.06 13.36 -0.62
C ALA A 55 -6.97 13.61 0.60
N CYS A 56 -6.41 13.87 1.78
CA CYS A 56 -7.19 14.28 2.97
C CYS A 56 -8.05 15.50 2.67
N ALA A 57 -7.47 16.57 2.13
CA ALA A 57 -8.20 17.79 1.78
C ALA A 57 -9.31 17.54 0.75
N TYR A 58 -9.08 16.67 -0.24
CA TYR A 58 -10.07 16.33 -1.26
C TYR A 58 -11.28 15.61 -0.69
N ILE A 59 -11.07 14.72 0.29
CA ILE A 59 -12.12 13.89 0.91
C ILE A 59 -12.81 14.63 2.06
N GLY A 60 -12.14 15.61 2.68
CA GLY A 60 -12.64 16.34 3.87
C GLY A 60 -12.13 15.77 5.19
N ILE A 61 -11.05 14.98 5.16
CA ILE A 61 -10.33 14.47 6.33
C ILE A 61 -9.40 15.57 6.84
N ASP A 62 -9.45 15.89 8.12
CA ASP A 62 -8.51 16.78 8.78
C ASP A 62 -7.12 16.12 8.84
N SER A 63 -6.07 16.87 8.51
CA SER A 63 -4.71 16.36 8.53
C SER A 63 -3.80 17.23 9.38
N VAL A 64 -3.24 16.65 10.45
CA VAL A 64 -2.25 17.30 11.30
C VAL A 64 -0.88 16.73 10.96
N SER A 65 0.08 17.61 10.62
CA SER A 65 1.42 17.17 10.20
C SER A 65 2.46 17.57 11.23
N TYR A 66 3.35 16.62 11.51
CA TYR A 66 4.52 16.79 12.36
C TYR A 66 5.77 16.54 11.52
N GLU A 67 6.50 17.63 11.25
CA GLU A 67 7.75 17.58 10.50
C GLU A 67 8.91 17.70 11.52
N LEU A 68 9.51 16.56 11.80
CA LEU A 68 10.60 16.46 12.78
C LEU A 68 11.95 16.53 12.05
N LYS A 69 12.96 17.00 12.76
CA LYS A 69 14.32 17.05 12.22
C LYS A 69 14.90 15.65 12.04
N GLU A 70 15.87 15.52 11.13
CA GLU A 70 16.54 14.25 10.86
C GLU A 70 17.27 13.69 12.09
N ASP A 71 17.77 14.57 12.97
CA ASP A 71 18.46 14.25 14.21
C ASP A 71 17.53 14.06 15.43
N THR A 72 16.20 14.01 15.20
CA THR A 72 15.21 13.75 16.26
C THR A 72 15.49 12.40 16.94
N GLU A 73 15.58 12.41 18.26
CA GLU A 73 15.80 11.20 19.04
C GLU A 73 14.59 10.26 19.02
N GLU A 74 14.82 8.94 19.01
CA GLU A 74 13.77 7.93 19.00
C GLU A 74 12.73 8.12 20.11
N GLU A 75 13.18 8.46 21.32
CA GLU A 75 12.33 8.69 22.48
C GLU A 75 11.42 9.92 22.33
N GLU A 76 11.84 10.94 21.60
CA GLU A 76 11.00 12.10 21.29
C GLU A 76 9.86 11.71 20.34
N LEU A 77 10.17 10.93 19.31
CA LEU A 77 9.17 10.39 18.37
C LEU A 77 8.17 9.48 19.11
N ILE A 78 8.63 8.61 20.01
CA ILE A 78 7.79 7.75 20.83
C ILE A 78 6.82 8.56 21.67
N LYS A 79 7.30 9.58 22.40
CA LYS A 79 6.44 10.45 23.21
C LYS A 79 5.38 11.17 22.39
N LEU A 80 5.72 11.60 21.17
CA LEU A 80 4.74 12.18 20.26
C LEU A 80 3.66 11.19 19.88
N ILE A 81 4.04 9.96 19.52
CA ILE A 81 3.08 8.89 19.14
C ILE A 81 2.19 8.53 20.35
N GLU A 82 2.74 8.37 21.53
CA GLU A 82 1.97 8.09 22.77
C GLU A 82 0.95 9.20 23.06
N LYS A 83 1.32 10.45 22.90
CA LYS A 83 0.39 11.58 23.01
C LYS A 83 -0.73 11.48 21.97
N LEU A 84 -0.41 11.16 20.72
CA LEU A 84 -1.40 11.00 19.65
C LEU A 84 -2.30 9.79 19.88
N ASN A 85 -1.78 8.69 20.42
CA ASN A 85 -2.58 7.54 20.84
C ASN A 85 -3.66 7.93 21.85
N GLY A 86 -3.33 8.79 22.81
CA GLY A 86 -4.28 9.30 23.83
C GLY A 86 -5.16 10.47 23.37
N THR A 87 -5.01 10.96 22.13
CA THR A 87 -5.80 12.10 21.61
C THR A 87 -7.03 11.57 20.89
N GLU A 88 -8.22 11.74 21.49
CA GLU A 88 -9.50 11.22 20.94
C GLU A 88 -9.82 11.79 19.55
N SER A 89 -9.50 13.06 19.29
CA SER A 89 -9.74 13.70 17.99
C SER A 89 -8.83 13.22 16.87
N VAL A 90 -7.80 12.39 17.13
CA VAL A 90 -6.93 11.77 16.14
C VAL A 90 -7.37 10.33 15.95
N HIS A 91 -7.86 10.00 14.75
CA HIS A 91 -8.37 8.66 14.43
C HIS A 91 -7.31 7.76 13.79
N GLY A 92 -6.39 8.33 13.02
CA GLY A 92 -5.28 7.60 12.41
C GLY A 92 -3.94 8.25 12.67
N ILE A 93 -2.91 7.42 12.83
CA ILE A 93 -1.50 7.85 12.96
C ILE A 93 -0.71 7.19 11.84
N LEU A 94 0.03 8.00 11.11
CA LEU A 94 0.93 7.56 10.06
C LEU A 94 2.33 8.11 10.33
N VAL A 95 3.30 7.22 10.43
CA VAL A 95 4.72 7.56 10.45
C VAL A 95 5.31 7.23 9.08
N GLN A 96 5.75 8.26 8.36
CA GLN A 96 6.28 8.09 7.00
C GLN A 96 7.62 7.35 7.03
N LEU A 97 7.67 6.19 6.38
CA LEU A 97 8.89 5.41 6.17
C LEU A 97 9.59 5.82 4.85
N PRO A 98 10.91 5.63 4.76
CA PRO A 98 11.81 5.10 5.78
C PRO A 98 12.13 6.14 6.87
N LEU A 99 12.52 5.66 8.05
CA LEU A 99 13.04 6.49 9.14
C LEU A 99 14.57 6.61 9.05
N PRO A 100 15.18 7.65 9.66
CA PRO A 100 16.62 7.71 9.85
C PRO A 100 17.17 6.46 10.54
N THR A 101 18.39 6.05 10.20
CA THR A 101 18.98 4.76 10.61
C THR A 101 19.18 4.60 12.13
N HIS A 102 19.19 5.68 12.90
CA HIS A 102 19.29 5.65 14.36
C HIS A 102 17.95 5.40 15.07
N ILE A 103 16.84 5.41 14.32
CA ILE A 103 15.50 5.13 14.85
C ILE A 103 15.10 3.70 14.47
N ASN A 104 14.64 2.92 15.44
CA ASN A 104 14.18 1.57 15.22
C ASN A 104 12.73 1.56 14.70
N GLU A 105 12.53 1.30 13.40
CA GLU A 105 11.21 1.26 12.75
C GLU A 105 10.24 0.30 13.45
N ASP A 106 10.68 -0.91 13.84
CA ASP A 106 9.83 -1.90 14.51
C ASP A 106 9.30 -1.38 15.84
N ARG A 107 10.13 -0.67 16.61
CA ARG A 107 9.75 -0.06 17.88
C ARG A 107 8.71 1.04 17.65
N ILE A 108 8.92 1.89 16.66
CA ILE A 108 7.98 2.96 16.30
C ILE A 108 6.62 2.39 15.86
N ILE A 109 6.62 1.40 14.95
CA ILE A 109 5.38 0.75 14.51
C ILE A 109 4.61 0.16 15.70
N ARG A 110 5.29 -0.49 16.63
CA ARG A 110 4.67 -1.09 17.83
C ARG A 110 4.17 -0.07 18.86
N THR A 111 4.66 1.16 18.81
CA THR A 111 4.19 2.25 19.69
C THR A 111 2.85 2.81 19.24
N ILE A 112 2.52 2.73 17.95
CA ILE A 112 1.22 3.17 17.43
C ILE A 112 0.13 2.25 17.99
N SER A 113 -0.97 2.81 18.49
CA SER A 113 -2.12 1.99 18.89
C SER A 113 -2.65 1.19 17.70
N PRO A 114 -2.91 -0.13 17.84
CA PRO A 114 -3.50 -0.94 16.77
C PRO A 114 -4.80 -0.37 16.19
N ASP A 115 -5.55 0.38 17.00
CA ASP A 115 -6.82 1.00 16.59
C ASP A 115 -6.61 2.34 15.87
N LYS A 116 -5.35 2.82 15.77
CA LYS A 116 -4.95 4.02 15.00
C LYS A 116 -3.89 3.72 13.95
N ASP A 117 -3.49 2.46 13.78
CA ASP A 117 -2.51 1.99 12.81
C ASP A 117 -3.11 1.93 11.40
N VAL A 118 -3.40 3.08 10.81
CA VAL A 118 -4.07 3.16 9.51
C VAL A 118 -3.22 2.72 8.31
N ASP A 119 -1.91 2.52 8.49
CA ASP A 119 -1.05 1.86 7.50
C ASP A 119 -1.17 0.32 7.54
N GLY A 120 -1.66 -0.25 8.66
CA GLY A 120 -1.83 -1.69 8.85
C GLY A 120 -0.52 -2.46 9.02
N PHE A 121 0.49 -1.84 9.65
CA PHE A 121 1.82 -2.43 9.85
C PHE A 121 2.03 -3.02 11.23
N HIS A 122 1.19 -2.63 12.20
CA HIS A 122 1.30 -3.13 13.57
C HIS A 122 1.13 -4.65 13.61
N PRO A 123 1.92 -5.39 14.43
CA PRO A 123 1.81 -6.84 14.52
C PRO A 123 0.41 -7.37 14.83
N VAL A 124 -0.40 -6.62 15.58
CA VAL A 124 -1.81 -6.95 15.86
C VAL A 124 -2.63 -6.88 14.56
N SER A 125 -2.48 -5.82 13.76
CA SER A 125 -3.15 -5.67 12.46
C SER A 125 -2.76 -6.82 11.50
N VAL A 126 -1.47 -7.16 11.46
CA VAL A 126 -0.95 -8.30 10.67
C VAL A 126 -1.52 -9.62 11.17
N GLY A 127 -1.59 -9.84 12.48
CA GLY A 127 -2.18 -11.04 13.08
C GLY A 127 -3.66 -11.18 12.74
N ARG A 128 -4.44 -10.12 12.90
CA ARG A 128 -5.87 -10.06 12.55
C ARG A 128 -6.09 -10.38 11.06
N LEU A 129 -5.23 -9.86 10.16
CA LEU A 129 -5.29 -10.18 8.75
C LEU A 129 -5.15 -11.69 8.49
N TRP A 130 -4.18 -12.36 9.09
CA TRP A 130 -3.96 -13.80 8.92
C TRP A 130 -5.07 -14.66 9.53
N LEU A 131 -5.68 -14.21 10.63
CA LEU A 131 -6.79 -14.89 11.29
C LEU A 131 -8.15 -14.60 10.63
N GLY A 132 -8.22 -13.70 9.68
CA GLY A 132 -9.48 -13.27 9.05
C GLY A 132 -10.34 -12.38 9.94
N GLU A 133 -9.76 -11.81 10.99
CA GLU A 133 -10.43 -10.91 11.91
C GLU A 133 -10.52 -9.48 11.36
N LYS A 134 -11.40 -8.66 11.98
CA LYS A 134 -11.53 -7.25 11.65
C LYS A 134 -10.29 -6.48 12.14
N GLY A 135 -9.73 -5.64 11.29
CA GLY A 135 -8.58 -4.78 11.59
C GLY A 135 -8.08 -4.05 10.35
N PHE A 136 -7.15 -3.13 10.54
CA PHE A 136 -6.57 -2.41 9.41
C PHE A 136 -5.69 -3.32 8.56
N ILE A 137 -5.80 -3.15 7.26
CA ILE A 137 -5.04 -3.91 6.27
C ILE A 137 -4.00 -2.97 5.64
N SER A 138 -2.79 -3.49 5.44
CA SER A 138 -1.74 -2.73 4.74
C SER A 138 -2.27 -2.15 3.42
N CYS A 139 -2.11 -0.83 3.26
CA CYS A 139 -2.78 -0.06 2.22
C CYS A 139 -2.45 -0.53 0.80
N THR A 140 -1.19 -0.85 0.50
CA THR A 140 -0.76 -1.29 -0.83
C THR A 140 -1.38 -2.63 -1.22
N PRO A 141 -1.32 -3.70 -0.42
CA PRO A 141 -2.01 -4.96 -0.70
C PRO A 141 -3.53 -4.82 -0.81
N ALA A 142 -4.15 -4.03 0.08
CA ALA A 142 -5.59 -3.74 -0.01
C ALA A 142 -5.94 -3.07 -1.34
N GLY A 143 -5.14 -2.10 -1.77
CA GLY A 143 -5.29 -1.41 -3.05
C GLY A 143 -5.16 -2.35 -4.25
N ILE A 144 -4.27 -3.34 -4.18
CA ILE A 144 -4.11 -4.35 -5.26
C ILE A 144 -5.37 -5.22 -5.38
N ILE A 145 -5.95 -5.66 -4.27
CA ILE A 145 -7.22 -6.41 -4.31
C ILE A 145 -8.34 -5.55 -4.95
N GLN A 146 -8.41 -4.25 -4.59
CA GLN A 146 -9.39 -3.35 -5.22
C GLN A 146 -9.14 -3.17 -6.72
N LEU A 147 -7.88 -3.06 -7.16
CA LEU A 147 -7.52 -3.00 -8.58
C LEU A 147 -8.04 -4.23 -9.34
N LEU A 148 -7.78 -5.42 -8.83
CA LEU A 148 -8.22 -6.67 -9.44
C LEU A 148 -9.74 -6.73 -9.53
N LYS A 149 -10.45 -6.47 -8.43
CA LYS A 149 -11.92 -6.51 -8.36
C LYS A 149 -12.58 -5.50 -9.29
N HIS A 150 -12.13 -4.24 -9.27
CA HIS A 150 -12.71 -3.18 -10.13
C HIS A 150 -12.38 -3.37 -11.61
N SER A 151 -11.33 -4.12 -11.92
CA SER A 151 -10.98 -4.49 -13.30
C SER A 151 -11.69 -5.75 -13.80
N GLY A 152 -12.57 -6.36 -12.99
CA GLY A 152 -13.30 -7.58 -13.32
C GLY A 152 -12.41 -8.83 -13.38
N ILE A 153 -11.25 -8.80 -12.70
CA ILE A 153 -10.30 -9.91 -12.66
C ILE A 153 -10.69 -10.84 -11.51
N GLU A 154 -11.04 -12.08 -11.88
CA GLU A 154 -11.36 -13.13 -10.92
C GLU A 154 -10.08 -13.61 -10.21
N ILE A 155 -10.15 -13.70 -8.87
CA ILE A 155 -9.02 -14.14 -8.02
C ILE A 155 -9.23 -15.57 -7.55
N GLU A 156 -10.46 -15.96 -7.27
CA GLU A 156 -10.82 -17.28 -6.77
C GLU A 156 -10.35 -18.38 -7.71
N GLY A 157 -9.69 -19.39 -7.15
CA GLY A 157 -9.16 -20.53 -7.88
C GLY A 157 -7.94 -20.25 -8.76
N LYS A 158 -7.42 -19.02 -8.81
CA LYS A 158 -6.24 -18.67 -9.62
C LYS A 158 -4.93 -19.03 -8.91
N GLU A 159 -3.91 -19.38 -9.69
CA GLU A 159 -2.54 -19.48 -9.20
C GLU A 159 -1.92 -18.07 -9.14
N CYS A 160 -1.69 -17.58 -7.93
CA CYS A 160 -1.11 -16.26 -7.68
C CYS A 160 0.32 -16.39 -7.20
N VAL A 161 1.24 -15.68 -7.83
CA VAL A 161 2.63 -15.62 -7.39
C VAL A 161 2.95 -14.19 -6.94
N VAL A 162 3.40 -14.07 -5.69
CA VAL A 162 3.88 -12.81 -5.11
C VAL A 162 5.40 -12.84 -5.08
N VAL A 163 6.06 -11.99 -5.87
CA VAL A 163 7.51 -11.87 -5.87
C VAL A 163 7.91 -10.74 -4.93
N GLY A 164 8.27 -11.12 -3.72
CA GLY A 164 8.59 -10.23 -2.60
C GLY A 164 8.03 -10.77 -1.29
N ARG A 165 8.73 -10.52 -0.18
CA ARG A 165 8.34 -11.02 1.15
C ARG A 165 8.48 -9.98 2.26
N SER A 166 8.35 -8.70 1.90
CA SER A 166 8.37 -7.62 2.88
C SER A 166 7.17 -7.71 3.84
N ASN A 167 7.32 -7.16 5.04
CA ASN A 167 6.25 -7.11 6.02
C ASN A 167 5.11 -6.18 5.59
N ILE A 168 5.43 -5.17 4.76
CA ILE A 168 4.48 -4.12 4.37
C ILE A 168 3.73 -4.44 3.07
N VAL A 169 4.25 -5.33 2.21
CA VAL A 169 3.61 -5.69 0.93
C VAL A 169 3.52 -7.20 0.74
N GLY A 170 4.65 -7.91 0.62
CA GLY A 170 4.65 -9.30 0.14
C GLY A 170 3.87 -10.26 1.03
N LYS A 171 4.12 -10.25 2.34
CA LYS A 171 3.40 -11.10 3.30
C LYS A 171 1.91 -10.76 3.41
N PRO A 172 1.50 -9.48 3.60
CA PRO A 172 0.08 -9.15 3.63
C PRO A 172 -0.63 -9.39 2.30
N MET A 173 0.07 -9.24 1.16
CA MET A 173 -0.51 -9.57 -0.15
C MET A 173 -0.84 -11.06 -0.27
N ALA A 174 0.07 -11.92 0.19
CA ALA A 174 -0.18 -13.37 0.19
C ALA A 174 -1.39 -13.74 1.08
N ALA A 175 -1.51 -13.13 2.25
CA ALA A 175 -2.65 -13.35 3.13
C ALA A 175 -3.97 -12.89 2.49
N LEU A 176 -3.98 -11.74 1.81
CA LEU A 176 -5.18 -11.23 1.13
C LEU A 176 -5.59 -12.11 -0.05
N LEU A 177 -4.65 -12.53 -0.89
CA LEU A 177 -4.95 -13.43 -2.01
C LEU A 177 -5.50 -14.77 -1.52
N LEU A 178 -4.95 -15.30 -0.40
CA LEU A 178 -5.48 -16.52 0.23
C LEU A 178 -6.93 -16.29 0.73
N ARG A 179 -7.25 -15.14 1.31
CA ARG A 179 -8.63 -14.79 1.72
C ARG A 179 -9.60 -14.66 0.53
N GLU A 180 -9.09 -14.32 -0.65
CA GLU A 180 -9.86 -14.29 -1.90
C GLU A 180 -9.89 -15.66 -2.61
N ASN A 181 -9.57 -16.75 -1.90
CA ASN A 181 -9.58 -18.14 -2.38
C ASN A 181 -8.58 -18.45 -3.51
N ALA A 182 -7.48 -17.73 -3.61
CA ALA A 182 -6.41 -18.04 -4.54
C ALA A 182 -5.47 -19.13 -3.99
N THR A 183 -4.80 -19.84 -4.90
CA THR A 183 -3.60 -20.62 -4.57
C THR A 183 -2.39 -19.71 -4.61
N VAL A 184 -1.65 -19.56 -3.51
CA VAL A 184 -0.63 -18.52 -3.38
C VAL A 184 0.76 -19.11 -3.23
N THR A 185 1.68 -18.67 -4.08
CA THR A 185 3.12 -18.92 -3.94
C THR A 185 3.84 -17.60 -3.65
N VAL A 186 4.68 -17.58 -2.59
CA VAL A 186 5.56 -16.43 -2.31
C VAL A 186 6.96 -16.76 -2.77
N ALA A 187 7.48 -15.97 -3.70
CA ALA A 187 8.84 -16.08 -4.24
C ALA A 187 9.69 -14.87 -3.79
N HIS A 188 11.00 -15.04 -3.74
CA HIS A 188 11.91 -14.01 -3.26
C HIS A 188 13.34 -14.24 -3.79
N SER A 189 14.30 -13.40 -3.43
CA SER A 189 15.70 -13.45 -3.87
C SER A 189 16.45 -14.77 -3.57
N ARG A 190 15.89 -15.65 -2.76
CA ARG A 190 16.44 -16.98 -2.46
C ARG A 190 15.66 -18.12 -3.11
N THR A 191 14.63 -17.81 -3.91
CA THR A 191 13.86 -18.81 -4.64
C THR A 191 14.72 -19.40 -5.75
N ALA A 192 14.86 -20.71 -5.78
CA ALA A 192 15.49 -21.41 -6.89
C ALA A 192 14.59 -21.30 -8.12
N ASP A 193 15.20 -21.07 -9.29
CA ASP A 193 14.51 -20.95 -10.57
C ASP A 193 13.27 -20.04 -10.53
N LEU A 194 13.49 -18.76 -10.18
CA LEU A 194 12.41 -17.78 -10.04
C LEU A 194 11.54 -17.68 -11.30
N LYS A 195 12.13 -17.80 -12.49
CA LYS A 195 11.39 -17.74 -13.77
C LYS A 195 10.39 -18.88 -13.89
N GLU A 196 10.77 -20.10 -13.51
CA GLU A 196 9.88 -21.26 -13.54
C GLU A 196 8.70 -21.09 -12.58
N VAL A 197 8.96 -20.54 -11.37
CA VAL A 197 7.92 -20.27 -10.38
C VAL A 197 6.95 -19.21 -10.90
N THR A 198 7.46 -18.09 -11.44
CA THR A 198 6.61 -16.95 -11.87
C THR A 198 5.80 -17.25 -13.13
N ARG A 199 6.30 -18.10 -14.03
CA ARG A 199 5.58 -18.52 -15.25
C ARG A 199 4.31 -19.35 -14.99
N ARG A 200 4.10 -19.85 -13.78
CA ARG A 200 2.86 -20.56 -13.44
C ARG A 200 1.72 -19.60 -13.10
N ALA A 201 2.03 -18.36 -12.77
CA ALA A 201 1.08 -17.40 -12.26
C ALA A 201 0.00 -17.01 -13.29
N ASP A 202 -1.26 -17.17 -12.90
CA ASP A 202 -2.38 -16.49 -13.55
C ASP A 202 -2.39 -15.00 -13.18
N ILE A 203 -2.02 -14.70 -11.91
CA ILE A 203 -1.85 -13.35 -11.39
C ILE A 203 -0.45 -13.23 -10.77
N LEU A 204 0.38 -12.37 -11.33
CA LEU A 204 1.74 -12.09 -10.86
C LEU A 204 1.78 -10.74 -10.16
N ILE A 205 2.17 -10.73 -8.89
CA ILE A 205 2.41 -9.50 -8.13
C ILE A 205 3.92 -9.28 -8.04
N ALA A 206 4.43 -8.26 -8.73
CA ALA A 206 5.84 -7.90 -8.73
C ALA A 206 6.12 -6.84 -7.64
N ALA A 207 6.78 -7.25 -6.54
CA ALA A 207 7.18 -6.41 -5.41
C ALA A 207 8.63 -6.70 -5.02
N VAL A 208 9.52 -6.67 -6.02
CA VAL A 208 10.94 -7.07 -5.91
C VAL A 208 11.85 -5.92 -5.49
N GLY A 209 11.44 -4.67 -5.72
CA GLY A 209 12.24 -3.49 -5.41
C GLY A 209 13.45 -3.30 -6.35
N GLN A 210 13.38 -3.81 -7.59
CA GLN A 210 14.43 -3.68 -8.59
C GLN A 210 13.82 -3.25 -9.93
N PRO A 211 14.27 -2.12 -10.51
CA PRO A 211 13.69 -1.58 -11.72
C PRO A 211 13.79 -2.55 -12.90
N LYS A 212 12.66 -2.79 -13.57
CA LYS A 212 12.53 -3.60 -14.79
C LYS A 212 13.10 -5.02 -14.69
N MET A 213 13.16 -5.61 -13.48
CA MET A 213 13.68 -6.96 -13.29
C MET A 213 12.77 -8.02 -13.91
N ILE A 214 11.46 -7.81 -13.87
CA ILE A 214 10.47 -8.76 -14.40
C ILE A 214 10.24 -8.49 -15.87
N THR A 215 10.83 -9.34 -16.72
CA THR A 215 10.70 -9.33 -18.18
C THR A 215 9.67 -10.37 -18.66
N ALA A 216 9.38 -10.41 -19.96
CA ALA A 216 8.49 -11.40 -20.56
C ALA A 216 8.88 -12.85 -20.27
N GLU A 217 10.17 -13.12 -19.97
CA GLU A 217 10.64 -14.45 -19.58
C GLU A 217 10.10 -14.94 -18.23
N TYR A 218 9.66 -14.02 -17.35
CA TYR A 218 9.10 -14.33 -16.04
C TYR A 218 7.58 -14.51 -16.06
N VAL A 219 6.92 -14.22 -17.17
CA VAL A 219 5.46 -14.10 -17.21
C VAL A 219 4.85 -15.20 -18.07
N LYS A 220 3.73 -15.77 -17.61
CA LYS A 220 2.88 -16.69 -18.36
C LYS A 220 2.10 -15.94 -19.45
N GLU A 221 1.89 -16.56 -20.59
CA GLU A 221 1.00 -16.04 -21.63
C GLU A 221 -0.41 -15.82 -21.08
N GLY A 222 -0.96 -14.62 -21.28
CA GLY A 222 -2.30 -14.26 -20.82
C GLY A 222 -2.41 -13.95 -19.31
N ALA A 223 -1.30 -13.92 -18.55
CA ALA A 223 -1.32 -13.58 -17.14
C ALA A 223 -1.79 -12.14 -16.88
N VAL A 224 -2.25 -11.89 -15.66
CA VAL A 224 -2.44 -10.54 -15.10
C VAL A 224 -1.18 -10.16 -14.33
N VAL A 225 -0.64 -8.97 -14.57
CA VAL A 225 0.57 -8.49 -13.91
C VAL A 225 0.31 -7.21 -13.13
N ILE A 226 0.57 -7.23 -11.84
CA ILE A 226 0.50 -6.09 -10.94
C ILE A 226 1.91 -5.67 -10.55
N ASP A 227 2.31 -4.50 -11.01
CA ASP A 227 3.61 -3.90 -10.71
C ASP A 227 3.50 -2.98 -9.49
N VAL A 228 4.18 -3.35 -8.40
CA VAL A 228 4.20 -2.58 -7.14
C VAL A 228 5.42 -1.66 -7.08
N GLY A 229 6.41 -1.90 -7.95
CA GLY A 229 7.65 -1.13 -7.97
C GLY A 229 7.43 0.35 -8.27
N MET A 230 8.29 1.18 -7.69
CA MET A 230 8.35 2.60 -8.01
C MET A 230 9.79 3.07 -7.92
N HIS A 231 10.42 3.23 -9.06
CA HIS A 231 11.82 3.61 -9.21
C HIS A 231 11.96 4.77 -10.18
N ARG A 232 13.17 5.30 -10.28
CA ARG A 232 13.58 6.18 -11.37
C ARG A 232 14.63 5.46 -12.19
N ASP A 233 14.45 5.44 -13.49
CA ASP A 233 15.45 4.92 -14.43
C ASP A 233 16.62 5.90 -14.63
N ALA A 234 17.57 5.53 -15.51
CA ALA A 234 18.75 6.35 -15.80
C ALA A 234 18.41 7.73 -16.38
N ASP A 235 17.26 7.86 -17.03
CA ASP A 235 16.76 9.12 -17.62
C ASP A 235 15.82 9.86 -16.66
N ASN A 236 15.77 9.45 -15.38
CA ASN A 236 14.91 10.00 -14.31
C ASN A 236 13.40 9.83 -14.56
N HIS A 237 12.97 8.94 -15.45
CA HIS A 237 11.57 8.58 -15.63
C HIS A 237 11.14 7.59 -14.54
N LEU A 238 9.86 7.66 -14.15
CA LEU A 238 9.29 6.68 -13.23
C LEU A 238 9.08 5.35 -13.95
N CYS A 239 9.57 4.27 -13.33
CA CYS A 239 9.36 2.90 -13.78
C CYS A 239 9.06 1.98 -12.60
N GLY A 240 8.58 0.78 -12.89
CA GLY A 240 8.29 -0.25 -11.91
C GLY A 240 9.34 -1.36 -11.84
N ASP A 241 8.95 -2.45 -11.19
CA ASP A 241 9.71 -3.71 -11.14
C ASP A 241 9.59 -4.50 -12.45
N VAL A 242 8.55 -4.20 -13.26
CA VAL A 242 8.26 -4.88 -14.52
C VAL A 242 8.78 -4.08 -15.69
N ASP A 243 9.42 -4.74 -16.64
CA ASP A 243 9.68 -4.17 -17.96
C ASP A 243 8.38 -4.13 -18.76
N PHE A 244 7.66 -2.99 -18.62
CA PHE A 244 6.32 -2.84 -19.14
C PHE A 244 6.22 -3.10 -20.65
N ASP A 245 7.15 -2.57 -21.42
CA ASP A 245 7.11 -2.68 -22.89
C ASP A 245 7.37 -4.11 -23.36
N ASP A 246 8.29 -4.82 -22.71
CA ASP A 246 8.62 -6.22 -23.00
C ASP A 246 7.46 -7.17 -22.61
N VAL A 247 6.77 -6.88 -21.48
CA VAL A 247 5.71 -7.74 -20.93
C VAL A 247 4.36 -7.49 -21.59
N PHE A 248 4.06 -6.26 -22.03
CA PHE A 248 2.72 -5.80 -22.43
C PHE A 248 2.07 -6.68 -23.50
N SER A 249 2.82 -7.16 -24.49
CA SER A 249 2.26 -7.98 -25.58
C SER A 249 1.87 -9.39 -25.14
N LYS A 250 2.35 -9.84 -23.99
CA LYS A 250 2.21 -11.22 -23.50
C LYS A 250 1.08 -11.40 -22.49
N VAL A 251 0.64 -10.33 -21.87
CA VAL A 251 -0.32 -10.38 -20.75
C VAL A 251 -1.75 -10.07 -21.15
N SER A 252 -2.72 -10.49 -20.33
CA SER A 252 -4.12 -10.10 -20.50
C SER A 252 -4.43 -8.74 -19.87
N ALA A 253 -3.76 -8.41 -18.73
CA ALA A 253 -3.91 -7.13 -18.05
C ALA A 253 -2.62 -6.78 -17.29
N ILE A 254 -2.36 -5.47 -17.15
CA ILE A 254 -1.17 -4.97 -16.47
C ILE A 254 -1.42 -3.58 -15.85
N THR A 255 -0.83 -3.33 -14.69
CA THR A 255 -0.79 -1.97 -14.11
C THR A 255 0.35 -1.14 -14.70
N PRO A 256 0.11 0.13 -15.06
CA PRO A 256 1.18 1.04 -15.47
C PRO A 256 1.94 1.61 -14.27
N VAL A 257 3.20 2.00 -14.47
CA VAL A 257 3.96 2.81 -13.51
C VAL A 257 4.48 4.06 -14.24
N PRO A 258 4.06 5.26 -13.83
CA PRO A 258 3.12 5.58 -12.74
C PRO A 258 1.64 5.38 -13.11
N GLY A 259 0.78 5.27 -12.10
CA GLY A 259 -0.66 5.31 -12.31
C GLY A 259 -1.42 4.02 -11.99
N GLY A 260 -0.70 2.95 -11.65
CA GLY A 260 -1.27 1.68 -11.17
C GLY A 260 -1.45 1.66 -9.65
N VAL A 261 -0.57 0.95 -8.95
CA VAL A 261 -0.68 0.67 -7.51
C VAL A 261 -0.55 1.92 -6.62
N GLY A 262 0.36 2.85 -6.94
CA GLY A 262 0.64 4.01 -6.07
C GLY A 262 -0.58 4.85 -5.68
N PRO A 263 -1.47 5.26 -6.62
CA PRO A 263 -2.71 5.97 -6.29
C PRO A 263 -3.64 5.21 -5.35
N MET A 264 -3.67 3.88 -5.45
CA MET A 264 -4.51 3.00 -4.63
C MET A 264 -4.04 2.95 -3.19
N THR A 265 -2.72 2.94 -2.94
CA THR A 265 -2.16 2.99 -1.58
C THR A 265 -2.72 4.20 -0.81
N ILE A 266 -2.78 5.36 -1.46
CA ILE A 266 -3.32 6.58 -0.84
C ILE A 266 -4.84 6.44 -0.62
N ALA A 267 -5.59 5.89 -1.57
CA ALA A 267 -7.02 5.70 -1.42
C ALA A 267 -7.37 4.75 -0.27
N MET A 268 -6.60 3.66 -0.10
CA MET A 268 -6.79 2.71 1.00
C MET A 268 -6.40 3.30 2.35
N LEU A 269 -5.37 4.14 2.42
CA LEU A 269 -5.05 4.89 3.63
C LEU A 269 -6.23 5.76 4.06
N MET A 270 -6.86 6.48 3.13
CA MET A 270 -8.06 7.28 3.43
C MET A 270 -9.21 6.40 3.89
N SER A 271 -9.40 5.23 3.28
CA SER A 271 -10.40 4.25 3.70
C SER A 271 -10.18 3.77 5.14
N ASN A 272 -8.93 3.43 5.50
CA ASN A 272 -8.59 3.04 6.86
C ASN A 272 -8.81 4.19 7.87
N CYS A 273 -8.54 5.45 7.49
CA CYS A 273 -8.82 6.61 8.35
C CYS A 273 -10.33 6.77 8.61
N VAL A 274 -11.17 6.58 7.59
CA VAL A 274 -12.63 6.64 7.73
C VAL A 274 -13.14 5.50 8.62
N GLU A 275 -12.61 4.30 8.44
CA GLU A 275 -12.96 3.14 9.29
C GLU A 275 -12.54 3.36 10.76
N ALA A 276 -11.35 3.94 10.98
CA ALA A 276 -10.89 4.29 12.33
C ALA A 276 -11.81 5.29 13.06
N ALA A 277 -12.43 6.19 12.31
CA ALA A 277 -13.34 7.18 12.89
C ALA A 277 -14.76 6.64 13.15
N ARG A 278 -15.08 5.42 12.68
CA ARG A 278 -16.34 4.71 12.95
C ARG A 278 -16.27 3.78 14.15
N SER A 279 -15.06 3.51 14.63
CA SER A 279 -14.80 2.62 15.76
C SER A 279 -14.86 3.40 17.05
#